data_c8494f36ca4165140f704fc120ea35c1
#
_entry.id   c8494f36ca4165140f704fc120ea35c1
#
_cell.length_a   1.000
_cell.length_b   1.000
_cell.length_c   1.000
_cell.angle_alpha   90.00
_cell.angle_beta   90.00
_cell.angle_gamma   90.00
#
_symmetry.space_group_name_H-M   'P 1'
#
loop_
_entity.id
_entity.type
_entity.pdbx_description
1 polymer ?
#
loop_
_entity_poly.entity_id
_entity_poly.type
_entity_poly.pdbx_seq_one_letter_code
_entity_poly.pdbx_strand_id
1 'polypeptide(L)'
;LKERIASDELCREAWKTVCDGAANIDKATLSADKQYSQHTLNAITAQAMRYVVDGDAFMGNNAITQMIDYFNRVQFPGRHDVTRDYGGTIFVASLVYDWCYPLLSDTQKQELIDHIKALASRMEIRYPPYRQGAVSGHAGEAQLLRDLLSAGIAVYDEDPSVYHHAAGRFFAEFVTARNFFYPSHRHHQGISYGPYRFHWEIYSAWIFKRMSDVDVYIPDQGKVPYHWLYAVCPNSSALIDGDTNAGGKPNNIFDALLQVANYYKDPYLQAESHRRGVKRFARSNPLEFLLFYDPSVKQGDMTELPTTKFFAEPLGGMIARTGWTMGRDSDVAVIEMKGA
;
A
#
# COMPACT_ATOMS: atom_id res chain seq x y z
N LEU A 1 -0.81 -16.60 -8.46
CA LEU A 1 -1.14 -15.44 -9.31
C LEU A 1 -1.58 -15.89 -10.71
N LYS A 2 -0.83 -16.74 -11.42
CA LYS A 2 -1.19 -17.24 -12.77
C LYS A 2 -2.59 -17.86 -12.80
N GLU A 3 -2.95 -18.66 -11.81
CA GLU A 3 -4.28 -19.27 -11.69
C GLU A 3 -5.38 -18.21 -11.55
N ARG A 4 -5.17 -17.18 -10.73
CA ARG A 4 -6.13 -16.07 -10.60
C ARG A 4 -6.29 -15.29 -11.91
N ILE A 5 -5.19 -15.01 -12.61
CA ILE A 5 -5.22 -14.36 -13.92
C ILE A 5 -6.01 -15.21 -14.94
N ALA A 6 -5.86 -16.52 -14.90
CA ALA A 6 -6.56 -17.43 -15.82
C ALA A 6 -8.06 -17.54 -15.53
N SER A 7 -8.45 -17.56 -14.24
CA SER A 7 -9.82 -17.88 -13.81
C SER A 7 -10.70 -16.68 -13.50
N ASP A 8 -10.14 -15.52 -13.13
CA ASP A 8 -10.91 -14.34 -12.72
C ASP A 8 -10.83 -13.21 -13.75
N GLU A 9 -11.98 -12.59 -14.06
CA GLU A 9 -12.08 -11.53 -15.08
C GLU A 9 -11.34 -10.26 -14.67
N LEU A 10 -11.46 -9.84 -13.41
CA LEU A 10 -10.80 -8.62 -12.91
C LEU A 10 -9.29 -8.79 -12.87
N CYS A 11 -8.81 -9.97 -12.46
CA CYS A 11 -7.39 -10.30 -12.49
C CYS A 11 -6.84 -10.32 -13.93
N ARG A 12 -7.63 -10.79 -14.88
CA ARG A 12 -7.27 -10.79 -16.31
C ARG A 12 -7.23 -9.38 -16.90
N GLU A 13 -8.19 -8.51 -16.53
CA GLU A 13 -8.16 -7.10 -16.92
C GLU A 13 -6.97 -6.35 -16.34
N ALA A 14 -6.66 -6.57 -15.05
CA ALA A 14 -5.48 -5.98 -14.41
C ALA A 14 -4.19 -6.47 -15.07
N TRP A 15 -4.08 -7.76 -15.34
CA TRP A 15 -2.93 -8.34 -16.03
C TRP A 15 -2.75 -7.76 -17.44
N LYS A 16 -3.86 -7.60 -18.19
CA LYS A 16 -3.80 -6.92 -19.48
C LYS A 16 -3.23 -5.51 -19.36
N THR A 17 -3.63 -4.75 -18.33
CA THR A 17 -3.10 -3.41 -18.10
C THR A 17 -1.59 -3.44 -17.82
N VAL A 18 -1.09 -4.43 -17.06
CA VAL A 18 0.35 -4.65 -16.86
C VAL A 18 1.04 -4.93 -18.19
N CYS A 19 0.50 -5.84 -19.00
CA CYS A 19 1.06 -6.18 -20.31
C CYS A 19 1.13 -4.97 -21.26
N ASP A 20 0.05 -4.20 -21.34
CA ASP A 20 -0.02 -3.00 -22.16
C ASP A 20 0.97 -1.91 -21.68
N GLY A 21 1.15 -1.79 -20.36
CA GLY A 21 2.15 -0.89 -19.75
C GLY A 21 3.57 -1.32 -20.04
N ALA A 22 3.86 -2.61 -19.90
CA ALA A 22 5.19 -3.18 -20.14
C ALA A 22 5.63 -3.10 -21.60
N ALA A 23 4.69 -3.29 -22.55
CA ALA A 23 4.97 -3.26 -23.99
C ALA A 23 5.40 -1.88 -24.49
N ASN A 24 5.09 -0.81 -23.75
CA ASN A 24 5.49 0.55 -24.13
C ASN A 24 6.88 0.87 -23.53
N ILE A 25 7.94 0.49 -24.24
CA ILE A 25 9.34 0.64 -23.80
C ILE A 25 9.68 2.12 -23.57
N ASP A 26 9.16 3.03 -24.40
CA ASP A 26 9.41 4.48 -24.26
C ASP A 26 8.89 5.03 -22.92
N LYS A 27 7.81 4.48 -22.40
CA LYS A 27 7.29 4.86 -21.06
C LYS A 27 8.18 4.43 -19.90
N ALA A 28 8.96 3.37 -20.06
CA ALA A 28 9.92 2.94 -19.06
C ALA A 28 11.22 3.75 -19.11
N THR A 29 11.41 4.55 -20.15
CA THR A 29 12.59 5.42 -20.31
C THR A 29 12.32 6.78 -19.67
N LEU A 30 13.26 7.25 -18.83
CA LEU A 30 13.17 8.56 -18.23
C LEU A 30 13.25 9.64 -19.31
N SER A 31 12.33 10.60 -19.27
CA SER A 31 12.24 11.70 -20.23
C SER A 31 13.51 12.58 -20.25
N ALA A 32 13.67 13.36 -21.32
CA ALA A 32 14.87 14.20 -21.54
C ALA A 32 15.05 15.28 -20.45
N ASP A 33 13.98 15.74 -19.81
CA ASP A 33 14.02 16.71 -18.69
C ASP A 33 14.48 16.09 -17.37
N LYS A 34 14.63 14.75 -17.33
CA LYS A 34 15.12 13.97 -16.18
C LYS A 34 14.31 14.14 -14.88
N GLN A 35 13.10 14.69 -14.95
CA GLN A 35 12.27 14.87 -13.76
C GLN A 35 11.74 13.55 -13.22
N TYR A 36 11.58 13.47 -11.91
CA TYR A 36 10.92 12.35 -11.25
C TYR A 36 9.60 12.00 -11.94
N SER A 37 9.39 10.74 -12.24
CA SER A 37 8.22 10.24 -12.96
C SER A 37 7.70 8.94 -12.36
N GLN A 38 6.61 9.01 -11.62
CA GLN A 38 5.91 7.81 -11.15
C GLN A 38 5.40 6.94 -12.32
N HIS A 39 5.06 7.58 -13.45
CA HIS A 39 4.62 6.88 -14.64
C HIS A 39 5.72 5.98 -15.23
N THR A 40 6.95 6.49 -15.28
CA THR A 40 8.12 5.72 -15.71
C THR A 40 8.39 4.55 -14.75
N LEU A 41 8.34 4.79 -13.45
CA LEU A 41 8.50 3.75 -12.43
C LEU A 41 7.44 2.65 -12.56
N ASN A 42 6.19 3.02 -12.84
CA ASN A 42 5.11 2.04 -13.06
C ASN A 42 5.35 1.18 -14.30
N ALA A 43 5.88 1.74 -15.38
CA ALA A 43 6.22 1.00 -16.59
C ALA A 43 7.40 0.03 -16.34
N ILE A 44 8.44 0.46 -15.63
CA ILE A 44 9.56 -0.40 -15.21
C ILE A 44 9.05 -1.56 -14.34
N THR A 45 8.17 -1.28 -13.38
CA THR A 45 7.54 -2.31 -12.54
C THR A 45 6.75 -3.31 -13.38
N ALA A 46 5.99 -2.83 -14.36
CA ALA A 46 5.21 -3.70 -15.26
C ALA A 46 6.11 -4.64 -16.07
N GLN A 47 7.27 -4.18 -16.52
CA GLN A 47 8.25 -5.00 -17.22
C GLN A 47 8.87 -6.07 -16.30
N ALA A 48 9.27 -5.71 -15.08
CA ALA A 48 9.76 -6.68 -14.09
C ALA A 48 8.68 -7.72 -13.75
N MET A 49 7.41 -7.30 -13.64
CA MET A 49 6.30 -8.20 -13.37
C MET A 49 6.05 -9.18 -14.54
N ARG A 50 6.25 -8.75 -15.80
CA ARG A 50 6.19 -9.64 -16.97
C ARG A 50 7.25 -10.73 -16.91
N TYR A 51 8.45 -10.41 -16.44
CA TYR A 51 9.48 -11.42 -16.26
C TYR A 51 9.09 -12.44 -15.18
N VAL A 52 8.70 -11.99 -13.98
CA VAL A 52 8.43 -12.93 -12.88
C VAL A 52 7.16 -13.78 -13.13
N VAL A 53 6.18 -13.25 -13.86
CA VAL A 53 4.94 -13.99 -14.16
C VAL A 53 5.05 -14.84 -15.42
N ASP A 54 5.55 -14.31 -16.53
CA ASP A 54 5.56 -14.99 -17.84
C ASP A 54 6.91 -15.62 -18.19
N GLY A 55 7.99 -15.23 -17.50
CA GLY A 55 9.35 -15.63 -17.86
C GLY A 55 9.94 -14.80 -19.01
N ASP A 56 9.38 -13.61 -19.30
CA ASP A 56 9.82 -12.75 -20.40
C ASP A 56 11.17 -12.07 -20.06
N ALA A 57 12.27 -12.77 -20.37
CA ALA A 57 13.62 -12.30 -20.07
C ALA A 57 13.99 -10.97 -20.77
N PHE A 58 13.39 -10.67 -21.92
CA PHE A 58 13.60 -9.38 -22.59
C PHE A 58 13.05 -8.24 -21.73
N MET A 59 11.83 -8.39 -21.20
CA MET A 59 11.21 -7.40 -20.30
C MET A 59 11.99 -7.28 -18.99
N GLY A 60 12.45 -8.40 -18.40
CA GLY A 60 13.28 -8.36 -17.19
C GLY A 60 14.61 -7.61 -17.39
N ASN A 61 15.34 -7.88 -18.45
CA ASN A 61 16.57 -7.18 -18.78
C ASN A 61 16.33 -5.68 -19.06
N ASN A 62 15.22 -5.36 -19.74
CA ASN A 62 14.87 -3.96 -19.96
C ASN A 62 14.53 -3.24 -18.65
N ALA A 63 13.76 -3.87 -17.74
CA ALA A 63 13.47 -3.31 -16.42
C ALA A 63 14.75 -2.98 -15.64
N ILE A 64 15.73 -3.89 -15.63
CA ILE A 64 17.06 -3.66 -15.00
C ILE A 64 17.75 -2.45 -15.62
N THR A 65 17.88 -2.44 -16.94
CA THR A 65 18.55 -1.37 -17.67
C THR A 65 17.90 0.00 -17.42
N GLN A 66 16.57 0.06 -17.49
CA GLN A 66 15.84 1.30 -17.28
C GLN A 66 15.86 1.76 -15.81
N MET A 67 15.88 0.85 -14.84
CA MET A 67 15.98 1.21 -13.43
C MET A 67 17.34 1.83 -13.09
N ILE A 68 18.42 1.25 -13.61
CA ILE A 68 19.78 1.80 -13.45
C ILE A 68 19.89 3.16 -14.16
N ASP A 69 19.41 3.27 -15.41
CA ASP A 69 19.40 4.55 -16.14
C ASP A 69 18.55 5.61 -15.40
N TYR A 70 17.41 5.21 -14.81
CA TYR A 70 16.58 6.10 -14.01
C TYR A 70 17.36 6.66 -12.83
N PHE A 71 18.03 5.82 -12.04
CA PHE A 71 18.85 6.28 -10.92
C PHE A 71 19.97 7.23 -11.32
N ASN A 72 20.65 6.91 -12.42
CA ASN A 72 21.79 7.70 -12.90
C ASN A 72 21.38 9.09 -13.38
N ARG A 73 20.11 9.30 -13.77
CA ARG A 73 19.67 10.54 -14.41
C ARG A 73 18.59 11.33 -13.67
N VAL A 74 17.83 10.70 -12.78
CA VAL A 74 16.64 11.32 -12.17
C VAL A 74 16.99 12.55 -11.34
N GLN A 75 16.19 13.61 -11.53
CA GLN A 75 16.20 14.83 -10.73
C GLN A 75 14.92 14.87 -9.89
N PHE A 76 15.07 14.84 -8.59
CA PHE A 76 13.95 14.91 -7.67
C PHE A 76 13.55 16.35 -7.42
N PRO A 77 12.24 16.66 -7.29
CA PRO A 77 11.77 18.02 -7.02
C PRO A 77 12.20 18.50 -5.64
N GLY A 78 12.50 19.78 -5.53
CA GLY A 78 12.83 20.42 -4.24
C GLY A 78 11.58 20.76 -3.42
N ARG A 79 10.75 19.76 -3.09
CA ARG A 79 9.51 19.92 -2.31
C ARG A 79 9.59 19.22 -0.95
N HIS A 80 8.70 19.61 -0.03
CA HIS A 80 8.65 19.03 1.31
C HIS A 80 8.46 17.51 1.31
N ASP A 81 7.58 16.99 0.44
CA ASP A 81 7.24 15.57 0.36
C ASP A 81 8.18 14.74 -0.53
N VAL A 82 9.33 15.25 -0.93
CA VAL A 82 10.27 14.52 -1.82
C VAL A 82 10.72 13.18 -1.24
N THR A 83 10.68 13.02 0.07
CA THR A 83 10.97 11.76 0.75
C THR A 83 10.07 10.60 0.28
N ARG A 84 8.84 10.90 -0.17
CA ARG A 84 7.92 9.90 -0.75
C ARG A 84 8.35 9.47 -2.15
N ASP A 85 8.91 10.40 -2.92
CA ASP A 85 9.45 10.12 -4.25
C ASP A 85 10.71 9.24 -4.13
N TYR A 86 11.57 9.50 -3.14
CA TYR A 86 12.70 8.63 -2.81
C TYR A 86 12.23 7.23 -2.45
N GLY A 87 11.27 7.11 -1.53
CA GLY A 87 10.73 5.83 -1.10
C GLY A 87 10.08 5.05 -2.22
N GLY A 88 9.25 5.68 -3.04
CA GLY A 88 8.64 5.05 -4.21
C GLY A 88 9.67 4.55 -5.23
N THR A 89 10.76 5.29 -5.42
CA THR A 89 11.86 4.86 -6.31
C THR A 89 12.61 3.66 -5.72
N ILE A 90 12.92 3.67 -4.42
CA ILE A 90 13.53 2.55 -3.70
C ILE A 90 12.64 1.30 -3.81
N PHE A 91 11.35 1.45 -3.60
CA PHE A 91 10.40 0.34 -3.68
C PHE A 91 10.41 -0.32 -5.07
N VAL A 92 10.35 0.47 -6.15
CA VAL A 92 10.41 -0.07 -7.51
C VAL A 92 11.75 -0.74 -7.80
N ALA A 93 12.86 -0.14 -7.36
CA ALA A 93 14.18 -0.75 -7.48
C ALA A 93 14.27 -2.09 -6.75
N SER A 94 13.65 -2.19 -5.58
CA SER A 94 13.57 -3.44 -4.80
C SER A 94 12.81 -4.53 -5.55
N LEU A 95 11.68 -4.17 -6.20
CA LEU A 95 10.93 -5.12 -7.03
C LEU A 95 11.74 -5.59 -8.24
N VAL A 96 12.46 -4.67 -8.91
CA VAL A 96 13.32 -5.03 -10.04
C VAL A 96 14.46 -5.94 -9.57
N TYR A 97 15.10 -5.61 -8.46
CA TYR A 97 16.18 -6.40 -7.89
C TYR A 97 15.75 -7.83 -7.55
N ASP A 98 14.66 -7.96 -6.77
CA ASP A 98 14.14 -9.24 -6.31
C ASP A 98 13.58 -10.09 -7.46
N TRP A 99 12.69 -9.52 -8.26
CA TRP A 99 12.01 -10.26 -9.32
C TRP A 99 12.91 -10.62 -10.50
N CYS A 100 13.87 -9.76 -10.81
CA CYS A 100 14.81 -10.00 -11.90
C CYS A 100 16.18 -10.52 -11.42
N TYR A 101 16.30 -10.93 -10.16
CA TYR A 101 17.55 -11.37 -9.54
C TYR A 101 18.37 -12.36 -10.40
N PRO A 102 17.78 -13.40 -11.04
CA PRO A 102 18.52 -14.33 -11.88
C PRO A 102 19.12 -13.72 -13.15
N LEU A 103 18.69 -12.53 -13.54
CA LEU A 103 19.19 -11.81 -14.72
C LEU A 103 20.28 -10.78 -14.37
N LEU A 104 20.44 -10.44 -13.10
CA LEU A 104 21.39 -9.42 -12.65
C LEU A 104 22.84 -9.96 -12.67
N SER A 105 23.74 -9.21 -13.29
CA SER A 105 25.17 -9.39 -13.08
C SER A 105 25.60 -8.86 -11.71
N ASP A 106 26.73 -9.32 -11.18
CA ASP A 106 27.25 -8.84 -9.89
C ASP A 106 27.49 -7.32 -9.89
N THR A 107 27.92 -6.75 -11.01
CA THR A 107 28.07 -5.29 -11.16
C THR A 107 26.71 -4.57 -11.04
N GLN A 108 25.65 -5.07 -11.69
CA GLN A 108 24.33 -4.47 -11.63
C GLN A 108 23.71 -4.62 -10.24
N LYS A 109 23.94 -5.74 -9.55
CA LYS A 109 23.53 -5.92 -8.15
C LYS A 109 24.15 -4.85 -7.26
N GLN A 110 25.47 -4.69 -7.33
CA GLN A 110 26.16 -3.69 -6.53
C GLN A 110 25.70 -2.27 -6.85
N GLU A 111 25.53 -1.93 -8.13
CA GLU A 111 25.07 -0.61 -8.56
C GLU A 111 23.67 -0.29 -8.01
N LEU A 112 22.73 -1.24 -8.09
CA LEU A 112 21.38 -1.06 -7.54
C LEU A 112 21.39 -0.92 -6.01
N ILE A 113 22.19 -1.72 -5.29
CA ILE A 113 22.36 -1.62 -3.83
C ILE A 113 22.90 -0.24 -3.46
N ASP A 114 23.92 0.25 -4.14
CA ASP A 114 24.54 1.55 -3.88
C ASP A 114 23.55 2.69 -4.10
N HIS A 115 22.77 2.64 -5.19
CA HIS A 115 21.70 3.60 -5.47
C HIS A 115 20.58 3.58 -4.42
N ILE A 116 20.10 2.40 -4.05
CA ILE A 116 19.09 2.23 -2.99
C ILE A 116 19.59 2.85 -1.68
N LYS A 117 20.81 2.53 -1.25
CA LYS A 117 21.40 3.06 -0.01
C LYS A 117 21.65 4.57 -0.07
N ALA A 118 22.14 5.08 -1.21
CA ALA A 118 22.32 6.51 -1.41
C ALA A 118 21.01 7.27 -1.30
N LEU A 119 19.94 6.74 -1.89
CA LEU A 119 18.62 7.36 -1.83
C LEU A 119 18.00 7.23 -0.43
N ALA A 120 18.14 6.06 0.21
CA ALA A 120 17.70 5.83 1.59
C ALA A 120 18.34 6.80 2.59
N SER A 121 19.61 7.19 2.37
CA SER A 121 20.29 8.18 3.20
C SER A 121 19.71 9.60 3.13
N ARG A 122 18.90 9.89 2.11
CA ARG A 122 18.24 11.19 1.88
C ARG A 122 16.79 11.22 2.38
N MET A 123 16.23 10.06 2.75
CA MET A 123 14.85 9.99 3.27
C MET A 123 14.75 10.66 4.63
N GLU A 124 13.53 11.01 5.02
CA GLU A 124 13.24 11.53 6.37
C GLU A 124 13.52 10.45 7.42
N ILE A 125 12.94 9.25 7.24
CA ILE A 125 13.34 8.05 7.99
C ILE A 125 14.42 7.36 7.18
N ARG A 126 15.68 7.69 7.48
CA ARG A 126 16.80 7.31 6.63
C ARG A 126 17.50 6.04 7.07
N TYR A 127 18.28 5.50 6.14
CA TYR A 127 19.30 4.49 6.42
C TYR A 127 20.66 4.96 5.88
N PRO A 128 21.73 4.98 6.67
CA PRO A 128 21.77 4.70 8.12
C PRO A 128 20.89 5.64 8.95
N PRO A 129 20.43 5.18 10.17
CA PRO A 129 19.52 5.96 11.00
C PRO A 129 20.15 7.27 11.51
N TYR A 130 19.33 8.32 11.60
CA TYR A 130 19.77 9.61 12.11
C TYR A 130 18.65 10.30 12.90
N ARG A 131 18.80 10.46 14.19
CA ARG A 131 18.00 11.25 15.15
C ARG A 131 16.49 10.99 15.25
N GLN A 132 15.77 10.68 14.19
CA GLN A 132 14.31 10.65 14.18
C GLN A 132 13.76 9.23 14.37
N GLY A 133 12.73 9.09 15.23
CA GLY A 133 11.97 7.87 15.37
C GLY A 133 11.03 7.65 14.17
N ALA A 134 10.81 6.39 13.78
CA ALA A 134 9.96 6.07 12.64
C ALA A 134 8.50 6.50 12.86
N VAL A 135 7.99 6.36 14.09
CA VAL A 135 6.60 6.70 14.45
C VAL A 135 6.34 8.21 14.40
N SER A 136 7.38 9.03 14.64
CA SER A 136 7.28 10.49 14.64
C SER A 136 7.65 11.12 13.29
N GLY A 137 8.12 10.32 12.33
CA GLY A 137 8.46 10.79 11.00
C GLY A 137 7.22 11.15 10.17
N HIS A 138 7.30 12.23 9.41
CA HIS A 138 6.19 12.75 8.61
C HIS A 138 5.61 11.72 7.60
N ALA A 139 6.44 10.89 7.00
CA ALA A 139 6.02 9.82 6.10
C ALA A 139 6.56 8.46 6.57
N GLY A 140 6.71 8.29 7.90
CA GLY A 140 7.40 7.15 8.51
C GLY A 140 6.81 5.81 8.15
N GLU A 141 5.47 5.71 8.09
CA GLU A 141 4.80 4.47 7.74
C GLU A 141 5.23 3.98 6.34
N ALA A 142 5.07 4.79 5.30
CA ALA A 142 5.45 4.40 3.95
C ALA A 142 6.93 4.06 3.83
N GLN A 143 7.78 4.92 4.39
CA GLN A 143 9.23 4.79 4.31
C GLN A 143 9.76 3.52 4.97
N LEU A 144 9.20 3.15 6.13
CA LEU A 144 9.65 1.98 6.87
C LEU A 144 8.91 0.71 6.45
N LEU A 145 7.56 0.76 6.43
CA LEU A 145 6.71 -0.44 6.31
C LEU A 145 6.63 -1.00 4.89
N ARG A 146 6.97 -0.20 3.88
CA ARG A 146 7.07 -0.64 2.48
C ARG A 146 8.48 -0.44 1.95
N ASP A 147 8.97 0.81 1.91
CA ASP A 147 10.12 1.16 1.09
C ASP A 147 11.42 0.51 1.58
N LEU A 148 11.81 0.77 2.84
CA LEU A 148 13.01 0.18 3.43
C LEU A 148 12.85 -1.30 3.75
N LEU A 149 11.65 -1.75 4.13
CA LEU A 149 11.41 -3.18 4.39
C LEU A 149 11.56 -3.99 3.10
N SER A 150 10.93 -3.54 1.99
CA SER A 150 11.07 -4.21 0.69
C SER A 150 12.51 -4.19 0.19
N ALA A 151 13.23 -3.06 0.36
CA ALA A 151 14.64 -2.97 -0.01
C ALA A 151 15.50 -3.95 0.80
N GLY A 152 15.29 -3.99 2.12
CA GLY A 152 16.03 -4.89 3.00
C GLY A 152 15.79 -6.37 2.68
N ILE A 153 14.57 -6.73 2.29
CA ILE A 153 14.25 -8.09 1.84
C ILE A 153 14.96 -8.39 0.51
N ALA A 154 14.85 -7.49 -0.45
CA ALA A 154 15.39 -7.69 -1.80
C ALA A 154 16.91 -7.88 -1.82
N VAL A 155 17.64 -7.14 -0.98
CA VAL A 155 19.11 -7.16 -0.93
C VAL A 155 19.68 -7.99 0.23
N TYR A 156 18.85 -8.82 0.89
CA TYR A 156 19.20 -9.49 2.14
C TYR A 156 20.46 -10.35 2.04
N ASP A 157 20.62 -11.07 0.94
CA ASP A 157 21.74 -11.99 0.74
C ASP A 157 23.08 -11.25 0.59
N GLU A 158 23.07 -10.05 0.01
CA GLU A 158 24.26 -9.22 -0.16
C GLU A 158 24.49 -8.25 0.99
N ASP A 159 23.41 -7.67 1.56
CA ASP A 159 23.49 -6.72 2.68
C ASP A 159 22.29 -6.83 3.62
N PRO A 160 22.33 -7.71 4.63
CA PRO A 160 21.22 -7.88 5.58
C PRO A 160 21.00 -6.68 6.51
N SER A 161 21.92 -5.71 6.54
CA SER A 161 21.85 -4.59 7.47
C SER A 161 20.64 -3.69 7.27
N VAL A 162 20.17 -3.51 6.02
CA VAL A 162 18.98 -2.74 5.69
C VAL A 162 17.74 -3.44 6.25
N TYR A 163 17.64 -4.77 6.09
CA TYR A 163 16.54 -5.56 6.64
C TYR A 163 16.51 -5.50 8.16
N HIS A 164 17.65 -5.74 8.81
CA HIS A 164 17.74 -5.69 10.28
C HIS A 164 17.32 -4.33 10.83
N HIS A 165 17.67 -3.25 10.13
CA HIS A 165 17.23 -1.92 10.49
C HIS A 165 15.72 -1.74 10.32
N ALA A 166 15.18 -2.05 9.15
CA ALA A 166 13.76 -1.83 8.84
C ALA A 166 12.84 -2.74 9.67
N ALA A 167 13.12 -4.04 9.70
CA ALA A 167 12.35 -5.01 10.47
C ALA A 167 12.50 -4.78 11.99
N GLY A 168 13.70 -4.47 12.47
CA GLY A 168 13.93 -4.15 13.89
C GLY A 168 13.08 -2.96 14.35
N ARG A 169 13.05 -1.88 13.59
CA ARG A 169 12.21 -0.71 13.90
C ARG A 169 10.72 -1.02 13.75
N PHE A 170 10.33 -1.79 12.75
CA PHE A 170 8.95 -2.23 12.58
C PHE A 170 8.44 -2.96 13.84
N PHE A 171 9.16 -3.97 14.30
CA PHE A 171 8.74 -4.72 15.48
C PHE A 171 8.80 -3.90 16.77
N ALA A 172 9.83 -3.08 16.95
CA ALA A 172 10.00 -2.28 18.17
C ALA A 172 9.05 -1.08 18.25
N GLU A 173 8.82 -0.38 17.15
CA GLU A 173 8.13 0.91 17.17
C GLU A 173 6.67 0.80 16.70
N PHE A 174 6.35 -0.05 15.71
CA PHE A 174 5.01 -0.11 15.12
C PHE A 174 4.14 -1.21 15.72
N VAL A 175 4.60 -2.44 15.80
CA VAL A 175 3.75 -3.57 16.21
C VAL A 175 3.14 -3.35 17.58
N THR A 176 3.95 -3.00 18.59
CA THR A 176 3.48 -2.75 19.94
C THR A 176 2.52 -1.57 20.01
N ALA A 177 2.86 -0.45 19.38
CA ALA A 177 2.02 0.75 19.40
C ALA A 177 0.68 0.53 18.70
N ARG A 178 0.69 -0.17 17.56
CA ARG A 178 -0.55 -0.44 16.82
C ARG A 178 -1.44 -1.45 17.53
N ASN A 179 -0.89 -2.51 18.08
CA ASN A 179 -1.65 -3.49 18.88
C ASN A 179 -2.28 -2.87 20.13
N PHE A 180 -1.74 -1.76 20.66
CA PHE A 180 -2.40 -0.99 21.72
C PHE A 180 -3.68 -0.28 21.22
N PHE A 181 -3.70 0.23 19.99
CA PHE A 181 -4.85 0.95 19.44
C PHE A 181 -5.90 0.05 18.77
N TYR A 182 -5.51 -1.07 18.16
CA TYR A 182 -6.42 -1.91 17.37
C TYR A 182 -7.65 -2.45 18.11
N PRO A 183 -7.64 -2.76 19.42
CA PRO A 183 -8.84 -3.15 20.13
C PRO A 183 -9.98 -2.13 20.08
N SER A 184 -9.65 -0.85 19.84
CA SER A 184 -10.68 0.19 19.64
C SER A 184 -11.40 0.05 18.30
N HIS A 185 -10.92 -0.75 17.35
CA HIS A 185 -11.43 -0.84 15.97
C HIS A 185 -11.42 0.52 15.25
N ARG A 186 -10.52 1.42 15.64
CA ARG A 186 -10.31 2.75 15.04
C ARG A 186 -8.83 2.97 14.76
N HIS A 187 -8.55 3.81 13.78
CA HIS A 187 -7.20 4.34 13.59
C HIS A 187 -7.07 5.68 14.31
N HIS A 188 -5.98 5.86 15.06
CA HIS A 188 -5.72 7.04 15.89
C HIS A 188 -5.67 8.36 15.10
N GLN A 189 -5.54 8.31 13.77
CA GLN A 189 -5.54 9.49 12.89
C GLN A 189 -6.86 9.68 12.14
N GLY A 190 -7.93 9.07 12.60
CA GLY A 190 -9.30 9.30 12.12
C GLY A 190 -9.56 8.85 10.68
N ILE A 191 -10.37 9.64 9.98
CA ILE A 191 -10.95 9.25 8.68
C ILE A 191 -10.10 9.72 7.48
N SER A 192 -9.35 10.80 7.60
CA SER A 192 -8.55 11.33 6.50
C SER A 192 -7.20 10.64 6.38
N TYR A 193 -6.34 10.84 7.36
CA TYR A 193 -5.02 10.22 7.38
C TYR A 193 -5.05 8.75 7.80
N GLY A 194 -6.05 8.33 8.57
CA GLY A 194 -6.18 6.95 9.04
C GLY A 194 -6.11 5.92 7.92
N PRO A 195 -6.97 5.94 6.90
CA PRO A 195 -6.92 4.99 5.80
C PRO A 195 -5.60 5.01 5.04
N TYR A 196 -5.07 6.20 4.77
CA TYR A 196 -3.81 6.37 4.06
C TYR A 196 -2.62 5.76 4.80
N ARG A 197 -2.54 5.93 6.13
CA ARG A 197 -1.43 5.40 6.92
C ARG A 197 -1.61 3.92 7.26
N PHE A 198 -2.83 3.53 7.57
CA PHE A 198 -3.18 2.14 7.86
C PHE A 198 -2.91 1.19 6.67
N HIS A 199 -3.04 1.67 5.45
CA HIS A 199 -2.75 0.87 4.28
C HIS A 199 -1.27 0.40 4.24
N TRP A 200 -0.32 1.17 4.78
CA TRP A 200 1.07 0.73 4.92
C TRP A 200 1.25 -0.31 6.04
N GLU A 201 0.46 -0.21 7.10
CA GLU A 201 0.47 -1.20 8.18
C GLU A 201 -0.01 -2.57 7.69
N ILE A 202 -1.10 -2.61 6.96
CA ILE A 202 -1.58 -3.87 6.38
C ILE A 202 -0.68 -4.37 5.25
N TYR A 203 0.02 -3.48 4.54
CA TYR A 203 1.01 -3.86 3.55
C TYR A 203 2.15 -4.66 4.19
N SER A 204 2.70 -4.18 5.30
CA SER A 204 3.74 -4.90 6.04
C SER A 204 3.23 -6.24 6.61
N ALA A 205 1.96 -6.29 7.07
CA ALA A 205 1.35 -7.55 7.50
C ALA A 205 1.33 -8.59 6.36
N TRP A 206 0.96 -8.18 5.14
CA TRP A 206 1.01 -9.05 3.96
C TRP A 206 2.41 -9.56 3.64
N ILE A 207 3.43 -8.71 3.77
CA ILE A 207 4.83 -9.10 3.55
C ILE A 207 5.20 -10.24 4.51
N PHE A 208 5.05 -10.04 5.82
CA PHE A 208 5.41 -11.05 6.82
C PHE A 208 4.57 -12.31 6.71
N LYS A 209 3.26 -12.18 6.44
CA LYS A 209 2.38 -13.33 6.23
C LYS A 209 2.85 -14.21 5.07
N ARG A 210 3.29 -13.60 3.98
CA ARG A 210 3.79 -14.35 2.81
C ARG A 210 5.18 -14.93 2.99
N MET A 211 6.03 -14.26 3.77
CA MET A 211 7.38 -14.74 4.03
C MET A 211 7.44 -15.88 5.04
N SER A 212 6.60 -15.84 6.07
CA SER A 212 6.74 -16.72 7.24
C SER A 212 5.43 -17.33 7.76
N ASP A 213 4.30 -17.04 7.12
CA ASP A 213 2.93 -17.42 7.57
C ASP A 213 2.57 -16.89 8.98
N VAL A 214 3.23 -15.82 9.41
CA VAL A 214 3.00 -15.20 10.72
C VAL A 214 2.12 -13.96 10.59
N ASP A 215 1.10 -13.86 11.44
CA ASP A 215 0.32 -12.66 11.64
C ASP A 215 1.04 -11.76 12.67
N VAL A 216 1.58 -10.63 12.20
CA VAL A 216 2.39 -9.72 13.04
C VAL A 216 1.56 -8.80 13.92
N TYR A 217 0.29 -8.60 13.57
CA TYR A 217 -0.66 -7.81 14.34
C TYR A 217 -1.77 -8.70 14.92
N ILE A 218 -2.43 -8.20 15.97
CA ILE A 218 -3.60 -8.86 16.54
C ILE A 218 -4.79 -8.83 15.58
N PRO A 219 -5.76 -9.77 15.66
CA PRO A 219 -6.89 -9.86 14.74
C PRO A 219 -7.79 -8.60 14.68
N ASP A 220 -7.78 -7.79 15.73
CA ASP A 220 -8.52 -6.53 15.80
C ASP A 220 -8.11 -5.53 14.71
N GLN A 221 -6.91 -5.65 14.14
CA GLN A 221 -6.50 -4.90 12.96
C GLN A 221 -7.52 -5.01 11.82
N GLY A 222 -8.07 -6.20 11.61
CA GLY A 222 -9.08 -6.46 10.58
C GLY A 222 -10.40 -5.70 10.79
N LYS A 223 -10.63 -5.17 12.00
CA LYS A 223 -11.84 -4.41 12.34
C LYS A 223 -11.67 -2.89 12.25
N VAL A 224 -10.46 -2.38 12.11
CA VAL A 224 -10.19 -0.95 11.98
C VAL A 224 -10.95 -0.30 10.81
N PRO A 225 -11.04 -0.90 9.61
CA PRO A 225 -11.79 -0.30 8.50
C PRO A 225 -13.29 -0.13 8.75
N TYR A 226 -13.86 -0.82 9.74
CA TYR A 226 -15.26 -0.63 10.09
C TYR A 226 -15.56 0.79 10.62
N HIS A 227 -14.57 1.47 11.23
CA HIS A 227 -14.74 2.87 11.58
C HIS A 227 -15.06 3.70 10.34
N TRP A 228 -14.30 3.55 9.27
CA TRP A 228 -14.52 4.30 8.03
C TRP A 228 -15.78 3.85 7.31
N LEU A 229 -16.11 2.55 7.35
CA LEU A 229 -17.31 2.00 6.78
C LEU A 229 -18.58 2.64 7.40
N TYR A 230 -18.60 2.74 8.73
CA TYR A 230 -19.71 3.33 9.46
C TYR A 230 -19.77 4.87 9.33
N ALA A 231 -18.64 5.52 9.23
CA ALA A 231 -18.54 6.98 9.20
C ALA A 231 -18.82 7.61 7.82
N VAL A 232 -18.85 6.80 6.75
CA VAL A 232 -19.17 7.31 5.41
C VAL A 232 -20.66 7.52 5.26
N CYS A 233 -21.02 8.76 4.90
CA CYS A 233 -22.40 9.17 4.62
C CYS A 233 -22.88 8.64 3.26
N PRO A 234 -24.20 8.58 3.00
CA PRO A 234 -24.76 8.08 1.75
C PRO A 234 -24.22 8.76 0.49
N ASN A 235 -23.93 10.04 0.55
CA ASN A 235 -23.36 10.83 -0.56
C ASN A 235 -21.86 10.63 -0.75
N SER A 236 -21.26 9.66 -0.04
CA SER A 236 -19.83 9.35 -0.03
C SER A 236 -18.93 10.40 0.64
N SER A 237 -19.49 11.42 1.30
CA SER A 237 -18.73 12.22 2.26
C SER A 237 -18.47 11.41 3.53
N ALA A 238 -17.59 11.88 4.38
CA ALA A 238 -17.33 11.26 5.69
C ALA A 238 -17.64 12.21 6.82
N LEU A 239 -17.95 11.66 7.98
CA LEU A 239 -17.96 12.42 9.23
C LEU A 239 -16.56 13.02 9.46
N ILE A 240 -16.54 14.19 10.09
CA ILE A 240 -15.27 14.88 10.38
C ILE A 240 -14.64 14.22 11.60
N ASP A 241 -13.47 13.62 11.40
CA ASP A 241 -12.69 13.02 12.45
C ASP A 241 -11.19 13.13 12.16
N GLY A 242 -10.43 13.63 13.15
CA GLY A 242 -9.01 13.89 13.00
C GLY A 242 -8.71 15.07 12.09
N ASP A 243 -7.56 15.05 11.46
CA ASP A 243 -7.07 16.10 10.55
C ASP A 243 -7.72 15.95 9.17
N THR A 244 -8.95 16.38 9.05
CA THR A 244 -9.80 16.22 7.86
C THR A 244 -10.38 17.55 7.40
N ASN A 245 -10.36 17.80 6.10
CA ASN A 245 -11.09 18.90 5.50
C ASN A 245 -12.61 18.64 5.59
N ALA A 246 -13.36 19.59 6.10
CA ALA A 246 -14.80 19.49 6.26
C ALA A 246 -15.50 19.05 4.96
N GLY A 247 -16.33 18.00 5.04
CA GLY A 247 -17.08 17.46 3.90
C GLY A 247 -16.22 16.70 2.87
N GLY A 248 -14.95 16.41 3.19
CA GLY A 248 -14.05 15.69 2.31
C GLY A 248 -14.39 14.21 2.16
N LYS A 249 -13.97 13.62 1.04
CA LYS A 249 -13.98 12.17 0.86
C LYS A 249 -12.76 11.59 1.56
N PRO A 250 -12.88 10.44 2.22
CA PRO A 250 -11.71 9.77 2.80
C PRO A 250 -10.65 9.48 1.73
N ASN A 251 -9.41 9.89 1.99
CA ASN A 251 -8.29 9.61 1.09
C ASN A 251 -7.85 8.14 1.20
N ASN A 252 -7.59 7.49 0.07
CA ASN A 252 -7.01 6.14 -0.01
C ASN A 252 -7.73 5.04 0.80
N ILE A 253 -9.00 5.28 1.16
CA ILE A 253 -9.79 4.28 1.89
C ILE A 253 -9.92 2.97 1.10
N PHE A 254 -9.89 3.06 -0.23
CA PHE A 254 -10.05 1.91 -1.10
C PHE A 254 -8.90 0.91 -0.93
N ASP A 255 -7.65 1.40 -0.92
CA ASP A 255 -6.46 0.54 -0.84
C ASP A 255 -6.47 -0.24 0.48
N ALA A 256 -6.73 0.44 1.59
CA ALA A 256 -6.86 -0.18 2.90
C ALA A 256 -8.01 -1.22 2.95
N LEU A 257 -9.18 -0.89 2.39
CA LEU A 257 -10.33 -1.81 2.35
C LEU A 257 -10.01 -3.08 1.56
N LEU A 258 -9.44 -2.94 0.36
CA LEU A 258 -9.11 -4.09 -0.49
C LEU A 258 -8.10 -5.02 0.21
N GLN A 259 -7.04 -4.45 0.76
CA GLN A 259 -6.00 -5.23 1.42
C GLN A 259 -6.53 -5.98 2.64
N VAL A 260 -7.31 -5.32 3.50
CA VAL A 260 -7.88 -5.93 4.71
C VAL A 260 -8.94 -6.96 4.38
N ALA A 261 -9.85 -6.64 3.45
CA ALA A 261 -10.90 -7.57 3.03
C ALA A 261 -10.32 -8.91 2.60
N ASN A 262 -9.21 -8.88 1.88
CA ASN A 262 -8.58 -10.09 1.36
C ASN A 262 -7.63 -10.75 2.35
N TYR A 263 -7.00 -10.00 3.25
CA TYR A 263 -6.17 -10.56 4.32
C TYR A 263 -6.99 -11.35 5.34
N TYR A 264 -8.05 -10.72 5.85
CA TYR A 264 -8.92 -11.29 6.90
C TYR A 264 -10.13 -12.04 6.35
N LYS A 265 -10.27 -12.15 5.00
CA LYS A 265 -11.41 -12.79 4.34
C LYS A 265 -12.75 -12.19 4.75
N ASP A 266 -12.79 -10.85 4.88
CA ASP A 266 -13.97 -10.13 5.37
C ASP A 266 -14.95 -9.83 4.23
N PRO A 267 -16.18 -10.41 4.24
CA PRO A 267 -17.13 -10.28 3.15
C PRO A 267 -17.72 -8.87 3.02
N TYR A 268 -17.87 -8.14 4.12
CA TYR A 268 -18.47 -6.80 4.12
C TYR A 268 -17.47 -5.76 3.59
N LEU A 269 -16.21 -5.86 3.98
CA LEU A 269 -15.16 -5.00 3.41
C LEU A 269 -14.92 -5.32 1.94
N GLN A 270 -15.09 -6.57 1.52
CA GLN A 270 -15.05 -6.97 0.10
C GLN A 270 -16.21 -6.33 -0.68
N ALA A 271 -17.44 -6.38 -0.15
CA ALA A 271 -18.59 -5.73 -0.75
C ALA A 271 -18.38 -4.22 -0.91
N GLU A 272 -17.86 -3.55 0.13
CA GLU A 272 -17.57 -2.12 0.08
C GLU A 272 -16.47 -1.79 -0.94
N SER A 273 -15.46 -2.63 -1.08
CA SER A 273 -14.42 -2.46 -2.13
C SER A 273 -15.03 -2.53 -3.53
N HIS A 274 -15.93 -3.48 -3.76
CA HIS A 274 -16.66 -3.59 -5.03
C HIS A 274 -17.55 -2.37 -5.29
N ARG A 275 -18.33 -1.93 -4.30
CA ARG A 275 -19.17 -0.74 -4.39
C ARG A 275 -18.37 0.53 -4.73
N ARG A 276 -17.14 0.65 -4.20
CA ARG A 276 -16.26 1.81 -4.46
C ARG A 276 -15.52 1.76 -5.80
N GLY A 277 -15.64 0.68 -6.55
CA GLY A 277 -15.11 0.59 -7.91
C GLY A 277 -13.83 -0.22 -8.03
N VAL A 278 -13.81 -1.42 -7.50
CA VAL A 278 -12.71 -2.39 -7.63
C VAL A 278 -12.23 -2.54 -9.08
N LYS A 279 -13.15 -2.52 -10.05
CA LYS A 279 -12.81 -2.60 -11.49
C LYS A 279 -11.97 -1.42 -11.98
N ARG A 280 -12.26 -0.21 -11.48
CA ARG A 280 -11.44 0.97 -11.78
C ARG A 280 -10.05 0.84 -11.15
N PHE A 281 -9.98 0.36 -9.91
CA PHE A 281 -8.71 0.17 -9.22
C PHE A 281 -7.84 -0.89 -9.91
N ALA A 282 -8.40 -1.99 -10.35
CA ALA A 282 -7.69 -3.03 -11.10
C ALA A 282 -6.97 -2.47 -12.35
N ARG A 283 -7.51 -1.41 -12.95
CA ARG A 283 -6.89 -0.71 -14.09
C ARG A 283 -5.92 0.40 -13.69
N SER A 284 -6.23 1.15 -12.63
CA SER A 284 -5.39 2.29 -12.20
C SER A 284 -4.19 1.88 -11.34
N ASN A 285 -4.30 0.79 -10.59
CA ASN A 285 -3.24 0.23 -9.75
C ASN A 285 -3.18 -1.31 -9.89
N PRO A 286 -2.87 -1.81 -11.10
CA PRO A 286 -2.95 -3.25 -11.40
C PRO A 286 -1.97 -4.08 -10.58
N LEU A 287 -0.80 -3.53 -10.21
CA LEU A 287 0.17 -4.21 -9.38
C LEU A 287 -0.42 -4.58 -8.02
N GLU A 288 -0.87 -3.59 -7.25
CA GLU A 288 -1.42 -3.83 -5.91
C GLU A 288 -2.69 -4.67 -5.98
N PHE A 289 -3.54 -4.43 -6.99
CA PHE A 289 -4.71 -5.26 -7.22
C PHE A 289 -4.32 -6.75 -7.37
N LEU A 290 -3.38 -7.06 -8.24
CA LEU A 290 -2.93 -8.44 -8.50
C LEU A 290 -2.22 -9.06 -7.30
N LEU A 291 -1.55 -8.25 -6.49
CA LEU A 291 -0.91 -8.73 -5.28
C LEU A 291 -1.93 -9.08 -4.18
N PHE A 292 -2.95 -8.27 -3.97
CA PHE A 292 -3.81 -8.36 -2.78
C PHE A 292 -5.21 -8.90 -3.03
N TYR A 293 -5.79 -8.77 -4.23
CA TYR A 293 -7.14 -9.23 -4.50
C TYR A 293 -7.24 -10.76 -4.54
N ASP A 294 -8.22 -11.30 -3.83
CA ASP A 294 -8.55 -12.72 -3.82
C ASP A 294 -10.03 -12.91 -4.24
N PRO A 295 -10.29 -13.44 -5.45
CA PRO A 295 -11.64 -13.62 -5.95
C PRO A 295 -12.45 -14.66 -5.18
N SER A 296 -11.83 -15.45 -4.31
CA SER A 296 -12.54 -16.42 -3.47
C SER A 296 -13.29 -15.78 -2.31
N VAL A 297 -12.94 -14.52 -1.95
CA VAL A 297 -13.63 -13.77 -0.89
C VAL A 297 -14.95 -13.26 -1.44
N LYS A 298 -16.05 -13.83 -0.96
CA LYS A 298 -17.40 -13.43 -1.37
C LYS A 298 -17.79 -12.08 -0.79
N GLN A 299 -18.68 -11.38 -1.49
CA GLN A 299 -19.29 -10.15 -0.97
C GLN A 299 -20.42 -10.49 -0.01
N GLY A 300 -20.43 -9.86 1.16
CA GLY A 300 -21.52 -9.92 2.13
C GLY A 300 -22.60 -8.88 1.84
N ASP A 301 -23.77 -9.07 2.44
CA ASP A 301 -24.84 -8.07 2.40
C ASP A 301 -24.65 -7.07 3.54
N MET A 302 -24.42 -5.80 3.19
CA MET A 302 -24.20 -4.74 4.16
C MET A 302 -25.39 -4.54 5.12
N THR A 303 -26.60 -4.94 4.70
CA THR A 303 -27.82 -4.84 5.56
C THR A 303 -27.82 -5.82 6.73
N GLU A 304 -26.97 -6.83 6.72
CA GLU A 304 -26.76 -7.75 7.84
C GLU A 304 -25.95 -7.12 8.98
N LEU A 305 -25.21 -6.04 8.68
CA LEU A 305 -24.45 -5.34 9.72
C LEU A 305 -25.39 -4.55 10.65
N PRO A 306 -25.12 -4.54 11.96
CA PRO A 306 -25.82 -3.66 12.88
C PRO A 306 -25.75 -2.20 12.40
N THR A 307 -26.82 -1.45 12.62
CA THR A 307 -26.85 -0.01 12.31
C THR A 307 -26.07 0.83 13.32
N THR A 308 -25.62 0.25 14.41
CA THR A 308 -24.81 0.91 15.44
C THR A 308 -23.54 0.11 15.69
N LYS A 309 -22.42 0.80 15.77
CA LYS A 309 -21.13 0.20 16.15
C LYS A 309 -20.49 1.01 17.27
N PHE A 310 -20.19 0.30 18.35
CA PHE A 310 -19.38 0.80 19.44
C PHE A 310 -17.91 0.56 19.14
N PHE A 311 -17.08 1.51 19.51
CA PHE A 311 -15.63 1.49 19.39
C PHE A 311 -15.06 1.59 20.80
N ALA A 312 -14.28 0.58 21.19
CA ALA A 312 -13.74 0.46 22.53
C ALA A 312 -12.57 1.44 22.80
N GLU A 313 -12.12 1.47 24.04
CA GLU A 313 -10.87 2.13 24.41
C GLU A 313 -9.66 1.51 23.65
N PRO A 314 -8.57 2.27 23.44
CA PRO A 314 -8.32 3.62 23.96
C PRO A 314 -8.91 4.79 23.14
N LEU A 315 -9.48 4.54 21.95
CA LEU A 315 -9.97 5.62 21.09
C LEU A 315 -11.49 5.87 21.20
N GLY A 316 -12.19 5.07 21.95
CA GLY A 316 -13.59 5.21 22.34
C GLY A 316 -14.58 5.82 21.33
N GLY A 317 -15.85 5.55 21.47
CA GLY A 317 -16.88 6.20 20.67
C GLY A 317 -17.97 5.28 20.14
N MET A 318 -18.93 5.85 19.42
CA MET A 318 -20.01 5.11 18.79
C MET A 318 -20.43 5.81 17.49
N ILE A 319 -20.73 5.04 16.46
CA ILE A 319 -21.39 5.53 15.26
C ILE A 319 -22.71 4.78 15.09
N ALA A 320 -23.78 5.55 14.86
CA ALA A 320 -25.11 5.03 14.55
C ALA A 320 -25.57 5.51 13.18
N ARG A 321 -26.30 4.65 12.48
CA ARG A 321 -26.90 4.91 11.16
C ARG A 321 -28.36 4.51 11.18
N THR A 322 -29.18 5.14 10.36
CA THR A 322 -30.58 4.70 10.21
C THR A 322 -30.72 3.58 9.16
N GLY A 323 -29.68 3.29 8.40
CA GLY A 323 -29.64 2.22 7.39
C GLY A 323 -28.34 2.18 6.59
N TRP A 324 -28.30 1.31 5.57
CA TRP A 324 -27.13 1.09 4.71
C TRP A 324 -27.34 1.53 3.26
N THR A 325 -28.50 2.08 2.93
CA THR A 325 -28.76 2.59 1.56
C THR A 325 -27.81 3.74 1.23
N MET A 326 -27.11 3.63 0.13
CA MET A 326 -26.16 4.62 -0.35
C MET A 326 -26.75 5.34 -1.59
N GLY A 327 -26.31 6.55 -1.83
CA GLY A 327 -26.73 7.38 -2.96
C GLY A 327 -27.17 8.78 -2.51
N ARG A 328 -27.30 9.69 -3.48
CA ARG A 328 -27.64 11.09 -3.18
C ARG A 328 -29.06 11.27 -2.64
N ASP A 329 -29.95 10.38 -3.05
CA ASP A 329 -31.37 10.41 -2.69
C ASP A 329 -31.68 9.53 -1.46
N SER A 330 -30.64 9.05 -0.77
CA SER A 330 -30.79 8.27 0.47
C SER A 330 -31.15 9.18 1.63
N ASP A 331 -32.12 8.75 2.44
CA ASP A 331 -32.58 9.37 3.69
C ASP A 331 -31.80 8.86 4.91
N VAL A 332 -30.75 8.07 4.72
CA VAL A 332 -29.95 7.55 5.83
C VAL A 332 -29.20 8.67 6.53
N ALA A 333 -29.47 8.80 7.81
CA ALA A 333 -28.69 9.64 8.72
C ALA A 333 -27.55 8.87 9.35
N VAL A 334 -26.43 9.57 9.59
CA VAL A 334 -25.24 9.03 10.28
C VAL A 334 -24.86 9.99 11.39
N ILE A 335 -24.68 9.49 12.61
CA ILE A 335 -24.27 10.27 13.78
C ILE A 335 -23.08 9.59 14.45
N GLU A 336 -22.12 10.37 14.90
CA GLU A 336 -20.99 9.91 15.72
C GLU A 336 -21.07 10.56 17.10
N MET A 337 -20.83 9.74 18.12
CA MET A 337 -20.53 10.17 19.48
C MET A 337 -19.10 9.79 19.79
N LYS A 338 -18.27 10.76 20.10
CA LYS A 338 -16.87 10.56 20.48
C LYS A 338 -16.79 10.38 21.99
N GLY A 339 -15.87 9.51 22.41
CA GLY A 339 -15.46 9.45 23.81
C GLY A 339 -14.82 10.77 24.23
N ALA A 340 -14.92 11.11 25.51
CA ALA A 340 -14.26 12.29 26.09
C ALA A 340 -12.77 12.07 26.24
#